data_a89612d3598c166a2bb12b244dd23c01
#
_entry.id   a89612d3598c166a2bb12b244dd23c01
#
_cell.length_a   1.000
_cell.length_b   1.000
_cell.length_c   1.000
_cell.angle_alpha   90.00
_cell.angle_beta   90.00
_cell.angle_gamma   90.00
#
_symmetry.space_group_name_H-M   'P 1'
#
loop_
_entity.id
_entity.type
_entity.pdbx_description
1 polymer ?
#
loop_
_entity_poly.entity_id
_entity_poly.type
_entity_poly.pdbx_seq_one_letter_code
_entity_poly.pdbx_strand_id
1 'polypeptide(L)' 'PGVTIFVALYDYEARISEDLSFKKGERLQIINTADGDWWYARSLITNSEGYIPSTYVAPEKS' A
#
# COMPACT_ATOMS: atom_id res chain seq x y z
N PRO A 1 13.28 -8.89 -12.40
CA PRO A 1 12.42 -8.74 -11.26
C PRO A 1 12.42 -7.29 -10.84
N GLY A 2 11.32 -6.77 -10.81
CA GLY A 2 11.19 -5.39 -10.49
C GLY A 2 10.55 -5.17 -9.15
N VAL A 3 10.12 -3.95 -8.98
CA VAL A 3 9.40 -3.52 -7.82
C VAL A 3 7.94 -3.94 -7.99
N THR A 4 7.33 -4.41 -6.91
CA THR A 4 5.92 -4.74 -6.91
C THR A 4 5.12 -3.50 -6.59
N ILE A 5 4.46 -2.95 -7.61
CA ILE A 5 3.69 -1.71 -7.49
C ILE A 5 2.20 -2.04 -7.52
N PHE A 6 1.47 -1.54 -6.55
CA PHE A 6 0.02 -1.65 -6.47
C PHE A 6 -0.60 -0.26 -6.45
N VAL A 7 -1.83 -0.17 -6.88
CA VAL A 7 -2.57 1.09 -6.94
C VAL A 7 -3.72 1.02 -5.97
N ALA A 8 -3.91 2.08 -5.19
CA ALA A 8 -5.00 2.14 -4.22
C ALA A 8 -6.34 2.26 -4.94
N LEU A 9 -7.27 1.41 -4.56
CA LEU A 9 -8.64 1.41 -5.11
C LEU A 9 -9.55 2.36 -4.35
N TYR A 10 -9.20 2.65 -3.10
CA TYR A 10 -10.00 3.50 -2.20
C TYR A 10 -9.07 4.31 -1.33
N ASP A 11 -9.61 5.37 -0.75
CA ASP A 11 -8.89 6.08 0.30
C ASP A 11 -8.81 5.21 1.54
N TYR A 12 -7.72 5.32 2.28
CA TYR A 12 -7.58 4.66 3.57
C TYR A 12 -6.93 5.60 4.57
N GLU A 13 -7.57 5.73 5.72
CA GLU A 13 -7.04 6.55 6.79
C GLU A 13 -6.53 5.63 7.90
N ALA A 14 -5.23 5.68 8.18
CA ALA A 14 -4.61 4.85 9.19
C ALA A 14 -5.17 5.17 10.57
N ARG A 15 -5.42 4.12 11.34
CA ARG A 15 -5.98 4.25 12.68
C ARG A 15 -4.92 4.14 13.77
N ILE A 16 -3.78 3.55 13.43
CA ILE A 16 -2.65 3.42 14.33
C ILE A 16 -1.39 3.85 13.58
N SER A 17 -0.34 4.15 14.33
CA SER A 17 0.88 4.70 13.73
C SER A 17 1.60 3.73 12.81
N GLU A 18 1.38 2.41 12.97
CA GLU A 18 2.00 1.41 12.12
C GLU A 18 1.36 1.30 10.75
N ASP A 19 0.16 1.83 10.57
CA ASP A 19 -0.56 1.78 9.31
C ASP A 19 -0.17 2.96 8.43
N LEU A 20 -0.33 2.77 7.11
CA LEU A 20 -0.04 3.81 6.13
C LEU A 20 -1.36 4.34 5.57
N SER A 21 -1.54 5.65 5.64
CA SER A 21 -2.69 6.31 5.00
C SER A 21 -2.38 6.53 3.52
N PHE A 22 -3.42 6.46 2.69
CA PHE A 22 -3.25 6.70 1.27
C PHE A 22 -4.56 7.12 0.64
N LYS A 23 -4.47 7.62 -0.59
CA LYS A 23 -5.63 8.07 -1.35
C LYS A 23 -5.84 7.18 -2.56
N LYS A 24 -7.08 7.10 -3.01
CA LYS A 24 -7.41 6.36 -4.23
C LYS A 24 -6.50 6.83 -5.37
N GLY A 25 -5.96 5.88 -6.11
CA GLY A 25 -5.07 6.15 -7.24
C GLY A 25 -3.61 6.27 -6.86
N GLU A 26 -3.31 6.30 -5.58
CA GLU A 26 -1.93 6.41 -5.13
C GLU A 26 -1.19 5.10 -5.40
N ARG A 27 0.07 5.21 -5.85
CA ARG A 27 0.89 4.04 -6.16
C ARG A 27 1.72 3.67 -4.93
N LEU A 28 1.71 2.39 -4.61
CA LEU A 28 2.34 1.88 -3.40
C LEU A 28 3.27 0.74 -3.77
N GLN A 29 4.47 0.77 -3.21
CA GLN A 29 5.42 -0.33 -3.37
C GLN A 29 5.17 -1.33 -2.25
N ILE A 30 4.86 -2.57 -2.62
CA ILE A 30 4.61 -3.61 -1.62
C ILE A 30 5.95 -4.21 -1.21
N ILE A 31 6.21 -4.20 0.09
CA ILE A 31 7.50 -4.64 0.64
C ILE A 31 7.39 -6.03 1.23
N ASN A 32 6.29 -6.33 1.93
CA ASN A 32 6.16 -7.59 2.64
C ASN A 32 4.70 -7.98 2.72
N THR A 33 4.38 -9.23 2.41
CA THR A 33 3.02 -9.76 2.42
C THR A 33 2.84 -10.88 3.44
N ALA A 34 3.78 -11.04 4.38
CA ALA A 34 3.78 -12.18 5.29
C ALA A 34 2.64 -12.15 6.31
N ASP A 35 2.05 -11.00 6.57
CA ASP A 35 1.03 -10.85 7.61
C ASP A 35 -0.39 -10.98 7.06
N GLY A 36 -0.59 -11.87 6.09
CA GLY A 36 -1.95 -12.18 5.62
C GLY A 36 -2.60 -11.02 4.89
N ASP A 37 -3.68 -10.50 5.47
CA ASP A 37 -4.47 -9.45 4.82
C ASP A 37 -3.86 -8.05 4.98
N TRP A 38 -2.81 -7.91 5.76
CA TRP A 38 -2.15 -6.63 5.97
C TRP A 38 -0.75 -6.70 5.40
N TRP A 39 -0.48 -5.84 4.42
CA TRP A 39 0.80 -5.82 3.72
C TRP A 39 1.59 -4.58 4.11
N TYR A 40 2.89 -4.74 4.26
CA TYR A 40 3.77 -3.60 4.52
C TYR A 40 4.13 -2.94 3.20
N ALA A 41 3.93 -1.64 3.11
CA ALA A 41 4.07 -0.92 1.85
C ALA A 41 4.68 0.46 2.06
N ARG A 42 5.21 1.02 0.98
CA ARG A 42 5.73 2.39 0.96
C ARG A 42 4.97 3.20 -0.08
N SER A 43 4.54 4.40 0.30
CA SER A 43 3.95 5.33 -0.66
C SER A 43 5.04 5.88 -1.58
N LEU A 44 4.80 5.84 -2.88
CA LEU A 44 5.74 6.43 -3.84
C LEU A 44 5.58 7.94 -3.92
N ILE A 45 4.57 8.50 -3.27
CA ILE A 45 4.33 9.94 -3.23
C ILE A 45 5.02 10.55 -2.02
N THR A 46 4.81 9.95 -0.83
CA THR A 46 5.29 10.56 0.42
C THR A 46 6.53 9.88 0.97
N ASN A 47 6.88 8.70 0.47
CA ASN A 47 7.95 7.84 1.00
C ASN A 47 7.66 7.30 2.40
N SER A 48 6.47 7.51 2.92
CA SER A 48 6.08 6.93 4.19
C SER A 48 5.82 5.44 4.03
N GLU A 49 6.04 4.69 5.09
CA GLU A 49 5.85 3.24 5.11
C GLU A 49 4.89 2.84 6.21
N GLY A 50 4.18 1.75 5.99
CA GLY A 50 3.29 1.21 6.99
C GLY A 50 2.44 0.09 6.43
N TYR A 51 1.58 -0.46 7.28
CA TYR A 51 0.68 -1.54 6.88
C TYR A 51 -0.54 -1.01 6.18
N ILE A 52 -0.99 -1.75 5.18
CA ILE A 52 -2.18 -1.41 4.40
C ILE A 52 -3.08 -2.64 4.29
N PRO A 53 -4.40 -2.45 4.18
CA PRO A 53 -5.30 -3.58 3.92
C PRO A 53 -5.17 -4.00 2.46
N SER A 54 -4.84 -5.27 2.23
CA SER A 54 -4.53 -5.76 0.89
C SER A 54 -5.72 -5.67 -0.05
N THR A 55 -6.94 -5.69 0.47
CA THR A 55 -8.13 -5.59 -0.38
C THR A 55 -8.38 -4.19 -0.93
N TYR A 56 -7.63 -3.20 -0.45
CA TYR A 56 -7.77 -1.82 -0.90
C TYR A 56 -6.85 -1.49 -2.09
N VAL A 57 -6.07 -2.46 -2.55
CA VAL A 57 -5.10 -2.20 -3.61
C VAL A 57 -5.19 -3.28 -4.68
N ALA A 58 -4.74 -2.93 -5.89
CA ALA A 58 -4.67 -3.87 -7.00
C ALA A 58 -3.34 -3.68 -7.73
N PRO A 59 -2.83 -4.74 -8.39
CA PRO A 59 -1.59 -4.61 -9.14
C PRO A 59 -1.69 -3.51 -10.19
N GLU A 60 -0.62 -2.74 -10.34
CA GLU A 60 -0.55 -1.75 -11.40
C GLU A 60 -0.45 -2.45 -12.73
N LYS A 61 -1.25 -2.01 -13.69
CA LYS A 61 -1.19 -2.53 -15.05
C LYS A 61 -0.34 -1.62 -15.91
N SER A 62 0.48 -2.21 -16.73
CA SER A 62 1.32 -1.46 -17.65
C SER A 62 0.67 -1.32 -19.02
#